data_a2efb5408118fce45f0f8936f556ce0e
#
_entry.id   a2efb5408118fce45f0f8936f556ce0e
#
_cell.length_a   1.000
_cell.length_b   1.000
_cell.length_c   1.000
_cell.angle_alpha   90.00
_cell.angle_beta   90.00
_cell.angle_gamma   90.00
#
_symmetry.space_group_name_H-M   'P 1'
#
loop_
_entity.id
_entity.type
_entity.pdbx_description
1 polymer ?
#
loop_
_entity_poly.entity_id
_entity_poly.type
_entity_poly.pdbx_seq_one_letter_code
_entity_poly.pdbx_strand_id
1 'polypeptide(L)'
;MALLLVILFISGYILIALEHQTGINKSAIALLLGTLLWTLIPHTDNEIINHLGDTAEILFYLLGAMTIVEWIDTHNGFTLITDHITKRKLLWIIALITFIMSSVLDNLTTAIVMIMLLRRLVDEQRERWIFGSIVIIAANAGGAWTPIGDVTTIMLWINDNITSLNIIRHLFLPSLVSLIIPLTITPYWLQGETEPQQTTSTNTLLAISHREQITILIIGIASLLFVPVFKEFTNLPPFMGIMLALGGVWTYTEILYNRKRNLPP
;
A
#
# COMPACT_ATOMS: atom_id res chain seq x y z
N MET A 1 -33.56 1.90 -22.32
CA MET A 1 -32.89 1.88 -21.01
C MET A 1 -31.47 1.33 -21.11
N ALA A 2 -31.27 0.05 -21.46
CA ALA A 2 -29.93 -0.55 -21.54
C ALA A 2 -28.91 0.22 -22.41
N LEU A 3 -29.29 0.68 -23.61
CA LEU A 3 -28.41 1.47 -24.47
C LEU A 3 -27.98 2.79 -23.83
N LEU A 4 -28.88 3.46 -23.09
CA LEU A 4 -28.58 4.70 -22.36
C LEU A 4 -27.55 4.44 -21.25
N LEU A 5 -27.70 3.35 -20.48
CA LEU A 5 -26.77 2.97 -19.43
C LEU A 5 -25.37 2.68 -19.99
N VAL A 6 -25.30 1.96 -21.12
CA VAL A 6 -24.03 1.68 -21.80
C VAL A 6 -23.36 2.96 -22.30
N ILE A 7 -24.12 3.88 -22.91
CA ILE A 7 -23.57 5.16 -23.39
C ILE A 7 -23.06 6.00 -22.22
N LEU A 8 -23.84 6.10 -21.13
CA LEU A 8 -23.43 6.80 -19.89
C LEU A 8 -22.16 6.20 -19.31
N PHE A 9 -22.10 4.87 -19.19
CA PHE A 9 -20.93 4.17 -18.65
C PHE A 9 -19.68 4.43 -19.49
N ILE A 10 -19.77 4.25 -20.83
CA ILE A 10 -18.66 4.46 -21.75
C ILE A 10 -18.20 5.93 -21.72
N SER A 11 -19.14 6.90 -21.75
CA SER A 11 -18.80 8.32 -21.71
C SER A 11 -18.11 8.72 -20.40
N GLY A 12 -18.58 8.19 -19.27
CA GLY A 12 -17.93 8.41 -17.96
C GLY A 12 -16.53 7.81 -17.91
N TYR A 13 -16.35 6.60 -18.45
CA TYR A 13 -15.04 5.97 -18.53
C TYR A 13 -14.05 6.73 -19.42
N ILE A 14 -14.52 7.26 -20.54
CA ILE A 14 -13.72 8.15 -21.41
C ILE A 14 -13.30 9.40 -20.65
N LEU A 15 -14.22 10.04 -19.92
CA LEU A 15 -13.91 11.21 -19.11
C LEU A 15 -12.89 10.90 -17.99
N ILE A 16 -12.99 9.74 -17.33
CA ILE A 16 -12.00 9.27 -16.36
C ILE A 16 -10.62 9.08 -17.01
N ALA A 17 -10.57 8.46 -18.19
CA ALA A 17 -9.32 8.26 -18.93
C ALA A 17 -8.69 9.58 -19.41
N LEU A 18 -9.51 10.59 -19.68
CA LEU A 18 -9.09 11.93 -20.10
C LEU A 18 -8.88 12.90 -18.93
N GLU A 19 -8.75 12.44 -17.69
CA GLU A 19 -8.52 13.25 -16.48
C GLU A 19 -7.45 14.31 -16.70
N HIS A 20 -6.32 13.93 -17.30
CA HIS A 20 -5.19 14.85 -17.53
C HIS A 20 -5.53 15.97 -18.54
N GLN A 21 -6.42 15.73 -19.51
CA GLN A 21 -6.80 16.71 -20.53
C GLN A 21 -7.94 17.61 -20.04
N THR A 22 -8.88 17.04 -19.29
CA THR A 22 -10.06 17.76 -18.77
C THR A 22 -9.77 18.53 -17.49
N GLY A 23 -8.72 18.17 -16.75
CA GLY A 23 -8.42 18.72 -15.44
C GLY A 23 -9.44 18.34 -14.35
N ILE A 24 -10.41 17.46 -14.66
CA ILE A 24 -11.44 17.04 -13.71
C ILE A 24 -10.95 15.74 -13.02
N ASN A 25 -10.95 15.74 -11.70
CA ASN A 25 -10.53 14.56 -10.92
C ASN A 25 -11.43 13.36 -11.23
N LYS A 26 -10.80 12.23 -11.54
CA LYS A 26 -11.49 10.96 -11.86
C LYS A 26 -12.48 10.51 -10.78
N SER A 27 -12.21 10.81 -9.50
CA SER A 27 -13.10 10.44 -8.39
C SER A 27 -14.42 11.22 -8.45
N ALA A 28 -14.39 12.49 -8.88
CA ALA A 28 -15.61 13.28 -9.07
C ALA A 28 -16.47 12.72 -10.20
N ILE A 29 -15.84 12.32 -11.32
CA ILE A 29 -16.54 11.70 -12.45
C ILE A 29 -17.13 10.36 -12.04
N ALA A 30 -16.37 9.55 -11.30
CA ALA A 30 -16.82 8.24 -10.83
C ALA A 30 -18.02 8.36 -9.88
N LEU A 31 -18.01 9.33 -8.95
CA LEU A 31 -19.13 9.61 -8.06
C LEU A 31 -20.40 10.01 -8.82
N LEU A 32 -20.29 10.96 -9.76
CA LEU A 32 -21.41 11.39 -10.58
C LEU A 32 -21.96 10.24 -11.42
N LEU A 33 -21.08 9.52 -12.09
CA LEU A 33 -21.46 8.38 -12.95
C LEU A 33 -22.12 7.26 -12.12
N GLY A 34 -21.53 6.89 -10.99
CA GLY A 34 -22.08 5.85 -10.10
C GLY A 34 -23.46 6.23 -9.60
N THR A 35 -23.65 7.45 -9.10
CA THR A 35 -24.95 7.93 -8.61
C THR A 35 -25.99 7.98 -9.73
N LEU A 36 -25.63 8.49 -10.93
CA LEU A 36 -26.54 8.54 -12.06
C LEU A 36 -26.95 7.13 -12.55
N LEU A 37 -26.02 6.20 -12.64
CA LEU A 37 -26.32 4.84 -13.03
C LEU A 37 -27.24 4.15 -12.01
N TRP A 38 -26.98 4.31 -10.71
CA TRP A 38 -27.83 3.76 -9.66
C TRP A 38 -29.27 4.33 -9.72
N THR A 39 -29.43 5.62 -10.00
CA THR A 39 -30.79 6.22 -10.14
C THR A 39 -31.57 5.73 -11.34
N LEU A 40 -30.86 5.27 -12.39
CA LEU A 40 -31.47 4.81 -13.64
C LEU A 40 -31.73 3.29 -13.68
N ILE A 41 -31.02 2.52 -12.87
CA ILE A 41 -31.18 1.05 -12.80
C ILE A 41 -32.29 0.72 -11.82
N PRO A 42 -33.30 -0.08 -12.23
CA PRO A 42 -34.28 -0.59 -11.28
C PRO A 42 -33.59 -1.46 -10.24
N HIS A 43 -33.75 -1.17 -8.98
CA HIS A 43 -33.10 -1.86 -7.87
C HIS A 43 -34.08 -2.02 -6.69
N THR A 44 -33.81 -2.99 -5.83
CA THR A 44 -34.47 -3.15 -4.54
C THR A 44 -33.65 -2.49 -3.45
N ASP A 45 -34.31 -2.01 -2.40
CA ASP A 45 -33.62 -1.36 -1.27
C ASP A 45 -32.54 -2.27 -0.65
N ASN A 46 -32.78 -3.58 -0.61
CA ASN A 46 -31.82 -4.56 -0.10
C ASN A 46 -30.56 -4.71 -0.95
N GLU A 47 -30.66 -4.57 -2.30
CA GLU A 47 -29.50 -4.64 -3.16
C GLU A 47 -28.52 -3.48 -2.91
N ILE A 48 -29.05 -2.27 -2.73
CA ILE A 48 -28.21 -1.09 -2.40
C ILE A 48 -27.49 -1.31 -1.08
N ILE A 49 -28.21 -1.79 -0.05
CA ILE A 49 -27.64 -2.02 1.28
C ILE A 49 -26.55 -3.10 1.24
N ASN A 50 -26.76 -4.19 0.50
CA ASN A 50 -25.79 -5.27 0.37
C ASN A 50 -24.49 -4.76 -0.32
N HIS A 51 -24.62 -4.07 -1.46
CA HIS A 51 -23.46 -3.50 -2.15
C HIS A 51 -22.74 -2.43 -1.33
N LEU A 52 -23.48 -1.66 -0.53
CA LEU A 52 -22.88 -0.71 0.40
C LEU A 52 -22.13 -1.45 1.50
N GLY A 53 -22.66 -2.56 2.00
CA GLY A 53 -22.00 -3.45 2.97
C GLY A 53 -20.65 -3.96 2.44
N ASP A 54 -20.65 -4.57 1.26
CA ASP A 54 -19.44 -5.08 0.60
C ASP A 54 -18.39 -3.97 0.40
N THR A 55 -18.83 -2.80 -0.07
CA THR A 55 -17.95 -1.63 -0.25
C THR A 55 -17.42 -1.12 1.09
N ALA A 56 -18.24 -1.09 2.13
CA ALA A 56 -17.85 -0.65 3.46
C ALA A 56 -16.79 -1.58 4.07
N GLU A 57 -16.89 -2.90 3.88
CA GLU A 57 -15.86 -3.86 4.32
C GLU A 57 -14.48 -3.52 3.74
N ILE A 58 -14.42 -3.25 2.43
CA ILE A 58 -13.18 -2.88 1.75
C ILE A 58 -12.65 -1.54 2.28
N LEU A 59 -13.52 -0.53 2.42
CA LEU A 59 -13.13 0.79 2.92
C LEU A 59 -12.59 0.73 4.35
N PHE A 60 -13.26 0.02 5.26
CA PHE A 60 -12.79 -0.15 6.63
C PHE A 60 -11.48 -0.93 6.69
N TYR A 61 -11.32 -1.96 5.84
CA TYR A 61 -10.06 -2.68 5.74
C TYR A 61 -8.92 -1.75 5.32
N LEU A 62 -9.08 -1.02 4.20
CA LEU A 62 -8.07 -0.11 3.68
C LEU A 62 -7.75 1.01 4.68
N LEU A 63 -8.77 1.60 5.31
CA LEU A 63 -8.58 2.64 6.31
C LEU A 63 -7.77 2.13 7.51
N GLY A 64 -8.07 0.94 8.01
CA GLY A 64 -7.33 0.33 9.10
C GLY A 64 -5.88 0.02 8.72
N ALA A 65 -5.66 -0.59 7.54
CA ALA A 65 -4.34 -0.92 7.04
C ALA A 65 -3.49 0.35 6.83
N MET A 66 -4.02 1.36 6.14
CA MET A 66 -3.32 2.64 5.89
C MET A 66 -2.98 3.35 7.21
N THR A 67 -3.87 3.31 8.21
CA THR A 67 -3.60 3.91 9.52
C THR A 67 -2.46 3.22 10.25
N ILE A 68 -2.38 1.87 10.20
CA ILE A 68 -1.25 1.12 10.79
C ILE A 68 0.06 1.47 10.07
N VAL A 69 0.04 1.56 8.74
CA VAL A 69 1.23 1.91 7.95
C VAL A 69 1.69 3.34 8.23
N GLU A 70 0.77 4.31 8.27
CA GLU A 70 1.06 5.70 8.64
C GLU A 70 1.65 5.79 10.05
N TRP A 71 1.16 4.97 10.97
CA TRP A 71 1.71 4.87 12.31
C TRP A 71 3.16 4.39 12.31
N ILE A 72 3.52 3.38 11.50
CA ILE A 72 4.91 2.91 11.34
C ILE A 72 5.79 4.05 10.77
N ASP A 73 5.30 4.75 9.73
CA ASP A 73 6.06 5.80 9.04
C ASP A 73 6.28 7.02 9.94
N THR A 74 5.26 7.50 10.64
CA THR A 74 5.33 8.62 11.59
C THR A 74 6.38 8.40 12.67
N HIS A 75 6.64 7.14 13.04
CA HIS A 75 7.64 6.76 14.01
C HIS A 75 9.01 6.39 13.40
N ASN A 76 9.24 6.72 12.13
CA ASN A 76 10.46 6.40 11.38
C ASN A 76 10.84 4.91 11.38
N GLY A 77 9.84 4.01 11.41
CA GLY A 77 10.09 2.57 11.37
C GLY A 77 10.81 2.12 10.10
N PHE A 78 10.56 2.79 8.97
CA PHE A 78 11.16 2.42 7.68
C PHE A 78 12.58 2.96 7.47
N THR A 79 13.05 3.96 8.22
CA THR A 79 14.41 4.53 8.07
C THR A 79 15.52 3.57 8.49
N LEU A 80 15.17 2.54 9.27
CA LEU A 80 16.11 1.52 9.75
C LEU A 80 16.77 0.69 8.64
N ILE A 81 16.23 0.77 7.42
CA ILE A 81 16.57 -0.14 6.32
C ILE A 81 17.64 0.46 5.39
N THR A 82 17.99 1.76 5.51
CA THR A 82 18.62 2.52 4.41
C THR A 82 20.06 2.98 4.59
N ASP A 83 20.71 2.75 5.73
CA ASP A 83 22.07 3.23 5.98
C ASP A 83 23.17 2.32 5.35
N HIS A 84 23.97 2.88 4.42
CA HIS A 84 25.26 2.38 3.87
C HIS A 84 25.24 1.48 2.60
N ILE A 85 24.77 1.98 1.43
CA ILE A 85 24.78 1.15 0.22
C ILE A 85 25.14 1.92 -1.08
N THR A 86 25.94 1.28 -1.97
CA THR A 86 26.26 1.80 -3.33
C THR A 86 25.01 1.84 -4.23
N LYS A 87 24.92 2.80 -5.17
CA LYS A 87 23.74 3.00 -6.06
C LYS A 87 23.22 1.72 -6.74
N ARG A 88 24.09 0.88 -7.27
CA ARG A 88 23.68 -0.37 -7.92
C ARG A 88 23.10 -1.38 -6.93
N LYS A 89 23.72 -1.50 -5.77
CA LYS A 89 23.21 -2.32 -4.66
C LYS A 89 21.95 -1.70 -4.08
N LEU A 90 21.89 -0.37 -4.00
CA LEU A 90 20.73 0.38 -3.54
C LEU A 90 19.49 0.07 -4.39
N LEU A 91 19.61 0.03 -5.73
CA LEU A 91 18.50 -0.33 -6.62
C LEU A 91 17.92 -1.71 -6.31
N TRP A 92 18.79 -2.73 -6.18
CA TRP A 92 18.37 -4.09 -5.84
C TRP A 92 17.71 -4.18 -4.47
N ILE A 93 18.30 -3.52 -3.48
CA ILE A 93 17.80 -3.53 -2.10
C ILE A 93 16.46 -2.81 -2.02
N ILE A 94 16.34 -1.61 -2.60
CA ILE A 94 15.07 -0.87 -2.62
C ILE A 94 13.99 -1.68 -3.32
N ALA A 95 14.29 -2.29 -4.46
CA ALA A 95 13.32 -3.10 -5.19
C ALA A 95 12.89 -4.34 -4.41
N LEU A 96 13.83 -5.04 -3.78
CA LEU A 96 13.52 -6.24 -2.98
C LEU A 96 12.72 -5.87 -1.73
N ILE A 97 13.11 -4.80 -1.03
CA ILE A 97 12.37 -4.30 0.13
C ILE A 97 10.96 -3.86 -0.28
N THR A 98 10.83 -3.12 -1.38
CA THR A 98 9.54 -2.71 -1.92
C THR A 98 8.66 -3.92 -2.23
N PHE A 99 9.21 -4.93 -2.88
CA PHE A 99 8.51 -6.16 -3.22
C PHE A 99 7.99 -6.91 -1.98
N ILE A 100 8.84 -7.05 -0.96
CA ILE A 100 8.47 -7.71 0.30
C ILE A 100 7.47 -6.84 1.07
N MET A 101 7.71 -5.54 1.18
CA MET A 101 6.79 -4.62 1.87
C MET A 101 5.42 -4.63 1.21
N SER A 102 5.34 -4.57 -0.11
CA SER A 102 4.07 -4.55 -0.84
C SER A 102 3.30 -5.87 -0.75
N SER A 103 3.95 -6.97 -0.42
CA SER A 103 3.25 -8.22 -0.16
C SER A 103 2.49 -8.24 1.17
N VAL A 104 2.79 -7.31 2.07
CA VAL A 104 2.21 -7.17 3.42
C VAL A 104 1.40 -5.89 3.55
N LEU A 105 1.93 -4.80 2.99
CA LEU A 105 1.28 -3.50 2.85
C LEU A 105 0.67 -3.43 1.45
N ASP A 106 -0.33 -2.59 1.25
CA ASP A 106 -0.83 -2.38 -0.12
C ASP A 106 0.24 -1.74 -1.03
N ASN A 107 0.09 -2.00 -2.34
CA ASN A 107 1.04 -1.54 -3.36
C ASN A 107 1.11 -0.01 -3.48
N LEU A 108 0.00 0.70 -3.29
CA LEU A 108 -0.06 2.16 -3.39
C LEU A 108 0.68 2.81 -2.23
N THR A 109 0.38 2.41 -1.00
CA THR A 109 1.04 2.93 0.21
C THR A 109 2.54 2.62 0.19
N THR A 110 2.90 1.38 -0.15
CA THR A 110 4.31 0.98 -0.30
C THR A 110 5.03 1.84 -1.33
N ALA A 111 4.43 2.07 -2.51
CA ALA A 111 5.02 2.91 -3.54
C ALA A 111 5.22 4.35 -3.06
N ILE A 112 4.24 4.94 -2.37
CA ILE A 112 4.33 6.31 -1.83
C ILE A 112 5.48 6.41 -0.82
N VAL A 113 5.52 5.51 0.17
CA VAL A 113 6.56 5.48 1.21
C VAL A 113 7.95 5.34 0.59
N MET A 114 8.11 4.40 -0.33
CA MET A 114 9.40 4.15 -0.97
C MET A 114 9.85 5.28 -1.91
N ILE A 115 8.92 5.96 -2.58
CA ILE A 115 9.23 7.17 -3.38
C ILE A 115 9.64 8.33 -2.48
N MET A 116 8.98 8.52 -1.34
CA MET A 116 9.39 9.54 -0.34
C MET A 116 10.80 9.25 0.19
N LEU A 117 11.10 7.98 0.47
CA LEU A 117 12.43 7.55 0.87
C LEU A 117 13.47 7.80 -0.23
N LEU A 118 13.16 7.48 -1.49
CA LEU A 118 14.03 7.75 -2.64
C LEU A 118 14.40 9.23 -2.79
N ARG A 119 13.49 10.15 -2.48
CA ARG A 119 13.80 11.60 -2.52
C ARG A 119 14.90 12.00 -1.55
N ARG A 120 15.10 11.23 -0.49
CA ARG A 120 16.18 11.45 0.51
C ARG A 120 17.48 10.72 0.14
N LEU A 121 17.39 9.64 -0.64
CA LEU A 121 18.53 8.77 -0.96
C LEU A 121 19.20 9.07 -2.32
N VAL A 122 18.47 9.70 -3.24
CA VAL A 122 18.91 9.94 -4.61
C VAL A 122 18.69 11.40 -4.97
N ASP A 123 19.76 12.18 -5.15
CA ASP A 123 19.67 13.62 -5.44
C ASP A 123 19.40 13.90 -6.91
N GLU A 124 19.93 13.10 -7.82
CA GLU A 124 19.80 13.30 -9.24
C GLU A 124 18.37 12.99 -9.73
N GLN A 125 17.73 13.96 -10.37
CA GLN A 125 16.35 13.84 -10.83
C GLN A 125 16.16 12.67 -11.83
N ARG A 126 17.09 12.46 -12.75
CA ARG A 126 17.00 11.37 -13.73
C ARG A 126 17.07 10.00 -13.06
N GLU A 127 17.97 9.84 -12.10
CA GLU A 127 18.09 8.60 -11.34
C GLU A 127 16.85 8.35 -10.49
N ARG A 128 16.29 9.39 -9.84
CA ARG A 128 15.02 9.28 -9.10
C ARG A 128 13.87 8.76 -9.96
N TRP A 129 13.79 9.18 -11.23
CA TRP A 129 12.80 8.63 -12.17
C TRP A 129 13.01 7.14 -12.43
N ILE A 130 14.26 6.73 -12.65
CA ILE A 130 14.61 5.32 -12.89
C ILE A 130 14.30 4.47 -11.67
N PHE A 131 14.77 4.88 -10.49
CA PHE A 131 14.49 4.19 -9.23
C PHE A 131 12.98 4.17 -8.91
N GLY A 132 12.29 5.29 -9.12
CA GLY A 132 10.84 5.40 -8.92
C GLY A 132 10.05 4.44 -9.81
N SER A 133 10.45 4.29 -11.07
CA SER A 133 9.85 3.32 -11.98
C SER A 133 10.03 1.88 -11.48
N ILE A 134 11.20 1.54 -10.98
CA ILE A 134 11.46 0.22 -10.38
C ILE A 134 10.66 0.02 -9.09
N VAL A 135 10.54 1.04 -8.25
CA VAL A 135 9.69 0.99 -7.05
C VAL A 135 8.23 0.68 -7.42
N ILE A 136 7.68 1.35 -8.43
CA ILE A 136 6.31 1.11 -8.88
C ILE A 136 6.14 -0.32 -9.40
N ILE A 137 7.08 -0.81 -10.20
CA ILE A 137 7.07 -2.20 -10.71
C ILE A 137 7.18 -3.19 -9.55
N ALA A 138 8.10 -2.96 -8.61
CA ALA A 138 8.32 -3.81 -7.45
C ALA A 138 7.11 -3.83 -6.51
N ALA A 139 6.46 -2.68 -6.29
CA ALA A 139 5.26 -2.58 -5.47
C ALA A 139 4.10 -3.37 -6.08
N ASN A 140 3.83 -3.21 -7.38
CA ASN A 140 2.77 -3.96 -8.05
C ASN A 140 3.08 -5.47 -8.11
N ALA A 141 4.31 -5.84 -8.45
CA ALA A 141 4.72 -7.24 -8.45
C ALA A 141 4.66 -7.86 -7.04
N GLY A 142 5.06 -7.11 -5.99
CA GLY A 142 5.01 -7.55 -4.61
C GLY A 142 3.58 -7.71 -4.09
N GLY A 143 2.68 -6.80 -4.45
CA GLY A 143 1.28 -6.87 -4.05
C GLY A 143 0.49 -8.00 -4.71
N ALA A 144 0.85 -8.38 -5.93
CA ALA A 144 0.04 -9.30 -6.74
C ALA A 144 0.00 -10.75 -6.22
N TRP A 145 1.01 -11.22 -5.49
CA TRP A 145 1.12 -12.63 -5.07
C TRP A 145 0.59 -12.92 -3.67
N THR A 146 0.07 -11.91 -2.96
CA THR A 146 -0.54 -12.09 -1.64
C THR A 146 -1.99 -11.60 -1.64
N PRO A 147 -2.85 -12.12 -0.76
CA PRO A 147 -4.25 -11.69 -0.70
C PRO A 147 -4.42 -10.26 -0.19
N ILE A 148 -3.43 -9.68 0.49
CA ILE A 148 -3.51 -8.37 1.15
C ILE A 148 -2.65 -7.29 0.48
N GLY A 149 -1.80 -7.65 -0.49
CA GLY A 149 -0.82 -6.74 -1.08
C GLY A 149 -1.35 -5.83 -2.18
N ASP A 150 -2.56 -6.06 -2.69
CA ASP A 150 -3.20 -5.25 -3.73
C ASP A 150 -4.72 -5.20 -3.52
N VAL A 151 -5.32 -4.04 -3.78
CA VAL A 151 -6.78 -3.84 -3.63
C VAL A 151 -7.57 -4.85 -4.48
N THR A 152 -7.10 -5.18 -5.67
CA THR A 152 -7.77 -6.13 -6.57
C THR A 152 -7.76 -7.55 -6.00
N THR A 153 -6.63 -7.99 -5.43
CA THR A 153 -6.53 -9.29 -4.76
C THR A 153 -7.33 -9.33 -3.46
N ILE A 154 -7.37 -8.22 -2.70
CA ILE A 154 -8.21 -8.07 -1.50
C ILE A 154 -9.69 -8.26 -1.86
N MET A 155 -10.18 -7.57 -2.89
CA MET A 155 -11.58 -7.68 -3.33
C MET A 155 -11.95 -9.11 -3.73
N LEU A 156 -11.09 -9.80 -4.48
CA LEU A 156 -11.32 -11.19 -4.87
C LEU A 156 -11.27 -12.14 -3.67
N TRP A 157 -10.40 -11.88 -2.71
CA TRP A 157 -10.24 -12.69 -1.51
C TRP A 157 -11.39 -12.50 -0.51
N ILE A 158 -11.85 -11.27 -0.28
CA ILE A 158 -13.00 -10.98 0.59
C ILE A 158 -14.26 -11.67 0.07
N ASN A 159 -14.48 -11.64 -1.25
CA ASN A 159 -15.61 -12.30 -1.90
C ASN A 159 -15.45 -13.83 -2.09
N ASP A 160 -14.48 -14.45 -1.43
CA ASP A 160 -14.18 -15.88 -1.49
C ASP A 160 -13.97 -16.47 -2.91
N ASN A 161 -13.65 -15.59 -3.90
CA ASN A 161 -13.32 -16.03 -5.27
C ASN A 161 -11.95 -16.69 -5.37
N ILE A 162 -11.07 -16.41 -4.42
CA ILE A 162 -9.69 -16.94 -4.37
C ILE A 162 -9.30 -17.27 -2.93
N THR A 163 -8.45 -18.30 -2.77
CA THR A 163 -7.88 -18.64 -1.46
C THR A 163 -6.46 -18.11 -1.34
N SER A 164 -6.05 -17.75 -0.13
CA SER A 164 -4.71 -17.21 0.16
C SER A 164 -3.59 -18.12 -0.36
N LEU A 165 -3.72 -19.42 -0.18
CA LEU A 165 -2.70 -20.38 -0.61
C LEU A 165 -2.60 -20.51 -2.14
N ASN A 166 -3.72 -20.43 -2.85
CA ASN A 166 -3.73 -20.51 -4.32
C ASN A 166 -3.06 -19.28 -4.94
N ILE A 167 -3.34 -18.08 -4.44
CA ILE A 167 -2.66 -16.85 -4.92
C ILE A 167 -1.15 -17.02 -4.76
N ILE A 168 -0.68 -17.33 -3.56
CA ILE A 168 0.75 -17.44 -3.26
C ILE A 168 1.42 -18.44 -4.21
N ARG A 169 0.83 -19.63 -4.37
CA ARG A 169 1.43 -20.69 -5.19
C ARG A 169 1.52 -20.35 -6.68
N HIS A 170 0.49 -19.69 -7.21
CA HIS A 170 0.40 -19.45 -8.66
C HIS A 170 1.00 -18.13 -9.08
N LEU A 171 0.96 -17.09 -8.23
CA LEU A 171 1.40 -15.74 -8.60
C LEU A 171 2.79 -15.38 -8.06
N PHE A 172 3.35 -16.11 -7.10
CA PHE A 172 4.69 -15.79 -6.57
C PHE A 172 5.77 -15.80 -7.67
N LEU A 173 5.82 -16.87 -8.47
CA LEU A 173 6.83 -17.01 -9.52
C LEU A 173 6.65 -15.96 -10.66
N PRO A 174 5.46 -15.75 -11.23
CA PRO A 174 5.24 -14.66 -12.19
C PRO A 174 5.59 -13.27 -11.63
N SER A 175 5.23 -12.98 -10.37
CA SER A 175 5.56 -11.72 -9.70
C SER A 175 7.07 -11.54 -9.53
N LEU A 176 7.77 -12.59 -9.13
CA LEU A 176 9.23 -12.56 -9.00
C LEU A 176 9.92 -12.32 -10.35
N VAL A 177 9.45 -12.96 -11.42
CA VAL A 177 9.98 -12.76 -12.78
C VAL A 177 9.72 -11.33 -13.25
N SER A 178 8.52 -10.78 -13.00
CA SER A 178 8.18 -9.39 -13.35
C SER A 178 9.03 -8.35 -12.61
N LEU A 179 9.56 -8.68 -11.43
CA LEU A 179 10.54 -7.87 -10.73
C LEU A 179 11.96 -8.02 -11.28
N ILE A 180 12.42 -9.26 -11.47
CA ILE A 180 13.82 -9.54 -11.82
C ILE A 180 14.18 -9.03 -13.21
N ILE A 181 13.28 -9.17 -14.19
CA ILE A 181 13.55 -8.75 -15.58
C ILE A 181 13.88 -7.24 -15.65
N PRO A 182 13.03 -6.32 -15.17
CA PRO A 182 13.37 -4.89 -15.17
C PRO A 182 14.63 -4.58 -14.34
N LEU A 183 14.81 -5.26 -13.20
CA LEU A 183 15.96 -5.06 -12.33
C LEU A 183 17.29 -5.43 -12.96
N THR A 184 17.33 -6.41 -13.85
CA THR A 184 18.55 -6.80 -14.58
C THR A 184 18.87 -5.83 -15.71
N ILE A 185 17.84 -5.21 -16.32
CA ILE A 185 18.00 -4.29 -17.45
C ILE A 185 18.33 -2.87 -16.97
N THR A 186 17.70 -2.41 -15.90
CA THR A 186 17.79 -1.01 -15.41
C THR A 186 19.21 -0.55 -15.06
N PRO A 187 20.13 -1.37 -14.49
CA PRO A 187 21.50 -0.93 -14.19
C PRO A 187 22.29 -0.43 -15.40
N TYR A 188 21.93 -0.85 -16.62
CA TYR A 188 22.56 -0.36 -17.84
C TYR A 188 22.22 1.10 -18.16
N TRP A 189 21.16 1.65 -17.57
CA TRP A 189 20.73 3.04 -17.73
C TRP A 189 21.25 3.97 -16.64
N LEU A 190 21.78 3.41 -15.54
CA LEU A 190 22.41 4.15 -14.47
C LEU A 190 23.85 4.48 -14.87
N GLN A 191 24.15 5.76 -15.05
CA GLN A 191 25.50 6.25 -15.38
C GLN A 191 26.18 6.75 -14.10
N GLY A 192 27.40 6.25 -13.87
CA GLY A 192 28.31 6.76 -12.83
C GLY A 192 28.23 6.04 -11.48
N GLU A 193 29.42 5.87 -10.88
CA GLU A 193 29.56 5.52 -9.46
C GLU A 193 29.39 6.80 -8.64
N THR A 194 28.41 6.86 -7.77
CA THR A 194 28.29 7.97 -6.83
C THR A 194 28.54 7.44 -5.42
N GLU A 195 29.35 8.18 -4.68
CA GLU A 195 29.64 7.90 -3.27
C GLU A 195 28.36 7.95 -2.41
N PRO A 196 28.30 7.16 -1.33
CA PRO A 196 27.16 7.16 -0.43
C PRO A 196 27.04 8.52 0.25
N GLN A 197 25.93 9.21 0.03
CA GLN A 197 25.63 10.44 0.75
C GLN A 197 25.09 10.13 2.14
N GLN A 198 25.69 10.77 3.15
CA GLN A 198 25.20 10.73 4.51
C GLN A 198 23.84 11.47 4.60
N THR A 199 22.80 10.75 4.89
CA THR A 199 21.48 11.33 5.14
C THR A 199 21.53 12.15 6.44
N THR A 200 21.47 13.46 6.31
CA THR A 200 21.16 14.33 7.47
C THR A 200 19.72 14.07 7.91
N SER A 201 19.58 13.41 9.02
CA SER A 201 18.30 13.20 9.69
C SER A 201 17.66 14.55 10.03
N THR A 202 16.56 14.86 9.34
CA THR A 202 15.71 16.01 9.67
C THR A 202 15.00 15.75 11.00
N ASN A 203 15.07 16.74 11.89
CA ASN A 203 14.48 16.80 13.22
C ASN A 203 13.09 16.15 13.31
N THR A 204 13.02 15.02 13.95
CA THR A 204 11.77 14.44 14.44
C THR A 204 11.40 15.10 15.77
N LEU A 205 10.18 15.61 15.86
CA LEU A 205 9.61 16.29 17.04
C LEU A 205 9.52 15.41 18.29
N LEU A 206 9.83 14.12 18.18
CA LEU A 206 9.92 13.19 19.31
C LEU A 206 11.22 12.40 19.20
N ALA A 207 12.06 12.47 20.23
CA ALA A 207 13.23 11.61 20.35
C ALA A 207 12.79 10.15 20.59
N ILE A 208 12.57 9.41 19.51
CA ILE A 208 12.20 7.99 19.56
C ILE A 208 13.49 7.17 19.54
N SER A 209 13.65 6.30 20.54
CA SER A 209 14.81 5.41 20.64
C SER A 209 14.82 4.42 19.47
N HIS A 210 15.99 4.06 18.99
CA HIS A 210 16.16 3.03 17.92
C HIS A 210 15.45 1.70 18.26
N ARG A 211 15.42 1.30 19.52
CA ARG A 211 14.68 0.11 19.98
C ARG A 211 13.16 0.27 19.81
N GLU A 212 12.65 1.47 20.09
CA GLU A 212 11.21 1.76 19.93
C GLU A 212 10.81 1.74 18.45
N GLN A 213 11.63 2.28 17.56
CA GLN A 213 11.40 2.22 16.11
C GLN A 213 11.30 0.78 15.61
N ILE A 214 12.25 -0.09 16.03
CA ILE A 214 12.21 -1.53 15.68
C ILE A 214 10.93 -2.18 16.24
N THR A 215 10.58 -1.88 17.48
CA THR A 215 9.38 -2.47 18.10
C THR A 215 8.12 -2.04 17.37
N ILE A 216 8.00 -0.77 17.00
CA ILE A 216 6.87 -0.22 16.24
C ILE A 216 6.78 -0.88 14.87
N LEU A 217 7.90 -1.01 14.16
CA LEU A 217 7.96 -1.69 12.87
C LEU A 217 7.49 -3.16 12.98
N ILE A 218 8.01 -3.89 13.96
CA ILE A 218 7.65 -5.30 14.18
C ILE A 218 6.16 -5.43 14.54
N ILE A 219 5.65 -4.62 15.46
CA ILE A 219 4.24 -4.65 15.87
C ILE A 219 3.34 -4.31 14.68
N GLY A 220 3.67 -3.28 13.91
CA GLY A 220 2.89 -2.87 12.75
C GLY A 220 2.83 -3.95 11.67
N ILE A 221 3.98 -4.53 11.28
CA ILE A 221 4.03 -5.64 10.32
C ILE A 221 3.29 -6.86 10.85
N ALA A 222 3.51 -7.24 12.12
CA ALA A 222 2.81 -8.37 12.74
C ALA A 222 1.28 -8.14 12.76
N SER A 223 0.82 -6.91 12.99
CA SER A 223 -0.59 -6.53 12.94
C SER A 223 -1.22 -6.76 11.58
N LEU A 224 -0.50 -6.42 10.51
CA LEU A 224 -0.98 -6.64 9.13
C LEU A 224 -0.97 -8.13 8.76
N LEU A 225 0.09 -8.87 9.13
CA LEU A 225 0.18 -10.31 8.91
C LEU A 225 -0.83 -11.11 9.74
N PHE A 226 -1.31 -10.55 10.84
CA PHE A 226 -2.34 -11.16 11.68
C PHE A 226 -3.68 -11.30 10.95
N VAL A 227 -4.02 -10.39 10.03
CA VAL A 227 -5.34 -10.35 9.39
C VAL A 227 -5.68 -11.60 8.58
N PRO A 228 -4.81 -12.11 7.67
CA PRO A 228 -5.08 -13.38 6.98
C PRO A 228 -5.23 -14.55 7.94
N VAL A 229 -4.42 -14.60 8.99
CA VAL A 229 -4.49 -15.62 10.03
C VAL A 229 -5.82 -15.54 10.78
N PHE A 230 -6.24 -14.32 11.15
CA PHE A 230 -7.52 -14.07 11.80
C PHE A 230 -8.70 -14.55 10.94
N LYS A 231 -8.73 -14.19 9.63
CA LYS A 231 -9.78 -14.66 8.70
C LYS A 231 -9.83 -16.19 8.65
N GLU A 232 -8.68 -16.86 8.53
CA GLU A 232 -8.61 -18.32 8.39
C GLU A 232 -9.11 -19.05 9.65
N PHE A 233 -8.82 -18.52 10.85
CA PHE A 233 -9.24 -19.13 12.11
C PHE A 233 -10.67 -18.80 12.53
N THR A 234 -11.14 -17.59 12.23
CA THR A 234 -12.44 -17.12 12.74
C THR A 234 -13.57 -17.21 11.72
N ASN A 235 -13.23 -17.32 10.42
CA ASN A 235 -14.16 -17.18 9.29
C ASN A 235 -14.91 -15.82 9.30
N LEU A 236 -14.36 -14.80 9.98
CA LEU A 236 -14.92 -13.46 10.01
C LEU A 236 -14.31 -12.60 8.89
N PRO A 237 -15.02 -11.56 8.42
CA PRO A 237 -14.50 -10.65 7.40
C PRO A 237 -13.16 -10.02 7.79
N PRO A 238 -12.22 -9.83 6.85
CA PRO A 238 -10.89 -9.28 7.11
C PRO A 238 -10.89 -7.91 7.77
N PHE A 239 -11.91 -7.08 7.52
CA PHE A 239 -12.00 -5.75 8.15
C PHE A 239 -12.09 -5.83 9.69
N MET A 240 -12.69 -6.88 10.24
CA MET A 240 -12.73 -7.08 11.70
C MET A 240 -11.32 -7.37 12.24
N GLY A 241 -10.54 -8.17 11.51
CA GLY A 241 -9.15 -8.49 11.87
C GLY A 241 -8.27 -7.25 11.89
N ILE A 242 -8.38 -6.40 10.86
CA ILE A 242 -7.57 -5.16 10.80
C ILE A 242 -8.01 -4.13 11.85
N MET A 243 -9.32 -4.02 12.15
CA MET A 243 -9.82 -3.13 13.21
C MET A 243 -9.35 -3.58 14.58
N LEU A 244 -9.34 -4.89 14.84
CA LEU A 244 -8.78 -5.45 16.08
C LEU A 244 -7.28 -5.16 16.19
N ALA A 245 -6.52 -5.36 15.11
CA ALA A 245 -5.10 -5.07 15.05
C ALA A 245 -4.82 -3.58 15.27
N LEU A 246 -5.58 -2.69 14.61
CA LEU A 246 -5.49 -1.24 14.79
C LEU A 246 -5.79 -0.83 16.25
N GLY A 247 -6.82 -1.41 16.86
CA GLY A 247 -7.15 -1.18 18.29
C GLY A 247 -5.99 -1.58 19.20
N GLY A 248 -5.33 -2.71 18.92
CA GLY A 248 -4.13 -3.16 19.64
C GLY A 248 -2.95 -2.20 19.48
N VAL A 249 -2.65 -1.80 18.25
CA VAL A 249 -1.60 -0.82 17.92
C VAL A 249 -1.88 0.51 18.63
N TRP A 250 -3.10 1.01 18.57
CA TRP A 250 -3.48 2.27 19.23
C TRP A 250 -3.32 2.19 20.75
N THR A 251 -3.81 1.11 21.35
CA THR A 251 -3.65 0.89 22.80
C THR A 251 -2.17 0.88 23.21
N TYR A 252 -1.32 0.19 22.44
CA TYR A 252 0.12 0.19 22.66
C TYR A 252 0.72 1.61 22.60
N THR A 253 0.30 2.40 21.62
CA THR A 253 0.76 3.77 21.42
C THR A 253 0.40 4.66 22.62
N GLU A 254 -0.84 4.57 23.09
CA GLU A 254 -1.29 5.32 24.28
C GLU A 254 -0.49 4.97 25.53
N ILE A 255 -0.22 3.69 25.75
CA ILE A 255 0.62 3.24 26.87
C ILE A 255 2.05 3.80 26.75
N LEU A 256 2.62 3.75 25.53
CA LEU A 256 3.97 4.26 25.26
C LEU A 256 4.06 5.76 25.54
N TYR A 257 3.11 6.56 25.05
CA TYR A 257 3.10 8.02 25.26
C TYR A 257 2.81 8.41 26.71
N ASN A 258 1.89 7.74 27.38
CA ASN A 258 1.61 7.99 28.78
C ASN A 258 2.82 7.68 29.66
N ARG A 259 3.56 6.63 29.34
CA ARG A 259 4.81 6.30 30.04
C ARG A 259 5.87 7.38 29.85
N LYS A 260 6.01 7.94 28.64
CA LYS A 260 6.97 9.03 28.36
C LYS A 260 6.56 10.34 29.03
N ARG A 261 5.27 10.67 29.06
CA ARG A 261 4.77 11.89 29.72
C ARG A 261 4.96 11.90 31.22
N ASN A 262 5.00 10.73 31.84
CA ASN A 262 5.15 10.56 33.29
C ASN A 262 6.61 10.33 33.72
N LEU A 263 7.59 10.35 32.79
CA LEU A 263 9.01 10.36 33.15
C LEU A 263 9.39 11.78 33.58
N PRO A 264 10.07 11.96 34.76
CA PRO A 264 10.59 13.27 35.17
C PRO A 264 11.60 13.77 34.11
N PRO A 265 11.72 15.11 33.94
CA PRO A 265 12.59 15.75 32.97
C PRO A 265 14.07 15.42 33.18
#